data_ff95b81c9685d05bb3f743f69a491551
#
_entry.id   ff95b81c9685d05bb3f743f69a491551
#
_cell.length_a   1.000
_cell.length_b   1.000
_cell.length_c   1.000
_cell.angle_alpha   90.00
_cell.angle_beta   90.00
_cell.angle_gamma   90.00
#
_symmetry.space_group_name_H-M   'P 1'
#
loop_
_entity.id
_entity.type
_entity.pdbx_description
1 polymer ?
#
loop_
_entity_poly.entity_id
_entity_poly.type
_entity_poly.pdbx_seq_one_letter_code
_entity_poly.pdbx_strand_id
1 'polypeptide(L)'
;MYLNLGEFENAIKYLGEYNGKDDIVKPLAMGAMGDAYMELGNAGEAAKCYEKAAKETDNVLTSPMFLMKAGYAYEMVENYKKALEVYNIIKNDYPTSNEGFYVLKNIAYVEAKMAE
;
A
#
# COMPACT_ATOMS: atom_id res chain seq x y z
N MET A 1 15.33 -10.01 9.54
CA MET A 1 15.86 -8.95 10.41
C MET A 1 14.79 -8.56 11.44
N TYR A 2 15.17 -8.50 12.69
CA TYR A 2 14.23 -8.24 13.77
C TYR A 2 14.36 -6.80 14.24
N LEU A 3 13.29 -6.00 14.11
CA LEU A 3 13.27 -4.62 14.55
C LEU A 3 12.30 -4.46 15.72
N ASN A 4 12.65 -3.63 16.67
CA ASN A 4 11.75 -3.31 17.78
C ASN A 4 10.94 -2.04 17.46
N LEU A 5 9.96 -1.72 18.29
CA LEU A 5 9.07 -0.58 18.06
C LEU A 5 9.82 0.74 17.93
N GLY A 6 10.87 0.95 18.75
CA GLY A 6 11.66 2.17 18.65
C GLY A 6 12.36 2.31 17.33
N GLU A 7 12.84 1.19 16.77
CA GLU A 7 13.49 1.21 15.46
C GLU A 7 12.50 1.52 14.35
N PHE A 8 11.28 0.99 14.42
CA PHE A 8 10.25 1.30 13.43
C PHE A 8 9.85 2.77 13.49
N GLU A 9 9.71 3.33 14.68
CA GLU A 9 9.39 4.75 14.83
C GLU A 9 10.50 5.63 14.27
N ASN A 10 11.75 5.29 14.52
CA ASN A 10 12.89 6.02 13.97
C ASN A 10 12.95 5.91 12.45
N ALA A 11 12.63 4.74 11.91
CA ALA A 11 12.59 4.54 10.47
C ALA A 11 11.53 5.42 9.81
N ILE A 12 10.36 5.51 10.42
CA ILE A 12 9.28 6.36 9.91
C ILE A 12 9.71 7.83 9.89
N LYS A 13 10.30 8.29 10.99
CA LYS A 13 10.77 9.66 11.09
C LYS A 13 11.84 9.97 10.04
N TYR A 14 12.82 9.08 9.91
CA TYR A 14 13.91 9.25 8.96
C TYR A 14 13.38 9.29 7.52
N LEU A 15 12.53 8.34 7.16
CA LEU A 15 11.98 8.25 5.81
C LEU A 15 11.04 9.42 5.51
N GLY A 16 10.30 9.88 6.52
CA GLY A 16 9.42 11.03 6.35
C GLY A 16 10.17 12.33 6.11
N GLU A 17 11.40 12.43 6.60
CA GLU A 17 12.26 13.59 6.37
C GLU A 17 13.01 13.49 5.04
N TYR A 18 13.00 12.33 4.42
CA TYR A 18 13.72 12.12 3.17
C TYR A 18 13.11 12.99 2.07
N ASN A 19 13.94 13.81 1.46
CA ASN A 19 13.54 14.76 0.44
C ASN A 19 14.34 14.51 -0.84
N GLY A 20 14.42 13.25 -1.25
CA GLY A 20 15.16 12.84 -2.42
C GLY A 20 14.60 13.41 -3.71
N LYS A 21 15.48 13.72 -4.63
CA LYS A 21 15.14 14.22 -5.95
C LYS A 21 14.97 13.08 -6.96
N ASP A 22 15.25 11.86 -6.52
CA ASP A 22 15.20 10.67 -7.37
C ASP A 22 13.79 10.08 -7.35
N ASP A 23 13.15 10.04 -8.51
CA ASP A 23 11.79 9.55 -8.65
C ASP A 23 11.64 8.06 -8.29
N ILE A 24 12.74 7.31 -8.29
CA ILE A 24 12.73 5.90 -7.93
C ILE A 24 12.83 5.73 -6.41
N VAL A 25 13.69 6.50 -5.77
CA VAL A 25 13.97 6.35 -4.34
C VAL A 25 12.79 6.80 -3.48
N LYS A 26 12.11 7.88 -3.89
CA LYS A 26 10.99 8.41 -3.12
C LYS A 26 9.84 7.40 -2.95
N PRO A 27 9.36 6.74 -4.02
CA PRO A 27 8.33 5.70 -3.83
C PRO A 27 8.80 4.54 -2.95
N LEU A 28 10.05 4.13 -3.07
CA LEU A 28 10.59 3.05 -2.24
C LEU A 28 10.64 3.46 -0.78
N ALA A 29 11.01 4.71 -0.49
CA ALA A 29 11.02 5.24 0.86
C ALA A 29 9.60 5.27 1.44
N MET A 30 8.62 5.67 0.65
CA MET A 30 7.22 5.68 1.08
C MET A 30 6.69 4.28 1.34
N GLY A 31 7.07 3.31 0.49
CA GLY A 31 6.72 1.91 0.71
C GLY A 31 7.32 1.37 2.01
N ALA A 32 8.57 1.73 2.29
CA ALA A 32 9.23 1.33 3.53
C ALA A 32 8.57 1.95 4.76
N MET A 33 8.11 3.20 4.66
CA MET A 33 7.31 3.82 5.72
C MET A 33 6.03 3.04 5.97
N GLY A 34 5.35 2.64 4.90
CA GLY A 34 4.16 1.82 5.00
C GLY A 34 4.43 0.51 5.73
N ASP A 35 5.53 -0.15 5.37
CA ASP A 35 5.91 -1.40 6.03
C ASP A 35 6.17 -1.18 7.52
N ALA A 36 6.83 -0.07 7.87
CA ALA A 36 7.09 0.26 9.27
C ALA A 36 5.80 0.52 10.04
N TYR A 37 4.85 1.25 9.45
CA TYR A 37 3.54 1.46 10.08
C TYR A 37 2.80 0.15 10.27
N MET A 38 2.88 -0.79 9.32
CA MET A 38 2.25 -2.11 9.45
C MET A 38 2.82 -2.85 10.67
N GLU A 39 4.14 -2.79 10.85
CA GLU A 39 4.78 -3.45 11.99
C GLU A 39 4.38 -2.81 13.32
N LEU A 40 4.08 -1.52 13.32
CA LEU A 40 3.58 -0.81 14.50
C LEU A 40 2.10 -1.04 14.74
N GLY A 41 1.42 -1.76 13.86
CA GLY A 41 -0.01 -1.99 13.98
C GLY A 41 -0.86 -0.84 13.48
N ASN A 42 -0.27 0.10 12.75
CA ASN A 42 -0.99 1.27 12.24
C ASN A 42 -1.27 1.10 10.74
N ALA A 43 -2.18 0.18 10.44
CA ALA A 43 -2.49 -0.17 9.06
C ALA A 43 -3.14 0.99 8.29
N GLY A 44 -3.88 1.86 8.96
CA GLY A 44 -4.49 3.02 8.31
C GLY A 44 -3.47 3.98 7.72
N GLU A 45 -2.42 4.28 8.48
CA GLU A 45 -1.34 5.12 7.98
C GLU A 45 -0.49 4.40 6.94
N ALA A 46 -0.30 3.09 7.13
CA ALA A 46 0.42 2.27 6.14
C ALA A 46 -0.28 2.32 4.79
N ALA A 47 -1.60 2.21 4.77
CA ALA A 47 -2.37 2.26 3.53
C ALA A 47 -2.14 3.56 2.77
N LYS A 48 -2.13 4.68 3.50
CA LYS A 48 -1.89 5.98 2.88
C LYS A 48 -0.49 6.07 2.27
N CYS A 49 0.51 5.52 2.96
CA CYS A 49 1.89 5.50 2.46
C CYS A 49 1.99 4.67 1.18
N TYR A 50 1.34 3.52 1.15
CA TYR A 50 1.35 2.66 -0.03
C TYR A 50 0.63 3.31 -1.22
N GLU A 51 -0.48 3.99 -0.98
CA GLU A 51 -1.16 4.73 -2.05
C GLU A 51 -0.27 5.81 -2.64
N LYS A 52 0.43 6.56 -1.77
CA LYS A 52 1.35 7.59 -2.23
C LYS A 52 2.49 6.99 -3.05
N ALA A 53 3.05 5.87 -2.57
CA ALA A 53 4.10 5.18 -3.29
C ALA A 53 3.64 4.76 -4.68
N ALA A 54 2.43 4.25 -4.79
CA ALA A 54 1.86 3.84 -6.06
C ALA A 54 1.71 5.02 -7.03
N LYS A 55 1.25 6.16 -6.52
CA LYS A 55 1.05 7.36 -7.34
C LYS A 55 2.36 7.97 -7.82
N GLU A 56 3.38 7.94 -6.95
CA GLU A 56 4.67 8.54 -7.26
C GLU A 56 5.43 7.75 -8.31
N THR A 57 5.27 6.44 -8.36
CA THR A 57 6.05 5.61 -9.27
C THR A 57 5.41 5.43 -10.64
N ASP A 58 4.08 5.34 -10.71
CA ASP A 58 3.34 5.08 -11.95
C ASP A 58 4.01 4.02 -12.84
N ASN A 59 4.58 3.00 -12.21
CA ASN A 59 5.34 1.94 -12.88
C ASN A 59 4.49 0.69 -12.95
N VAL A 60 4.42 0.06 -14.13
CA VAL A 60 3.54 -1.09 -14.35
C VAL A 60 3.89 -2.31 -13.50
N LEU A 61 5.10 -2.35 -12.94
CA LEU A 61 5.51 -3.45 -12.06
C LEU A 61 5.29 -3.11 -10.58
N THR A 62 5.62 -1.89 -10.16
CA THR A 62 5.61 -1.52 -8.75
C THR A 62 4.31 -0.86 -8.30
N SER A 63 3.66 -0.08 -9.16
CA SER A 63 2.39 0.56 -8.80
C SER A 63 1.32 -0.45 -8.36
N PRO A 64 1.04 -1.52 -9.14
CA PRO A 64 0.03 -2.49 -8.68
C PRO A 64 0.45 -3.21 -7.40
N MET A 65 1.75 -3.42 -7.18
CA MET A 65 2.24 -4.01 -5.94
C MET A 65 1.89 -3.13 -4.74
N PHE A 66 2.17 -1.83 -4.82
CA PHE A 66 1.84 -0.90 -3.74
C PHE A 66 0.33 -0.76 -3.55
N LEU A 67 -0.44 -0.76 -4.64
CA LEU A 67 -1.90 -0.69 -4.55
C LEU A 67 -2.47 -1.94 -3.86
N MET A 68 -1.91 -3.12 -4.12
CA MET A 68 -2.34 -4.34 -3.46
C MET A 68 -2.04 -4.27 -1.96
N LYS A 69 -0.87 -3.78 -1.59
CA LYS A 69 -0.50 -3.58 -0.18
C LYS A 69 -1.44 -2.59 0.50
N ALA A 70 -1.77 -1.50 -0.19
CA ALA A 70 -2.72 -0.52 0.33
C ALA A 70 -4.08 -1.15 0.58
N GLY A 71 -4.56 -1.97 -0.36
CA GLY A 71 -5.82 -2.67 -0.22
C GLY A 71 -5.86 -3.56 1.01
N TYR A 72 -4.80 -4.36 1.21
CA TYR A 72 -4.71 -5.21 2.39
C TYR A 72 -4.71 -4.40 3.69
N ALA A 73 -3.98 -3.28 3.71
CA ALA A 73 -3.95 -2.42 4.89
C ALA A 73 -5.31 -1.80 5.18
N TYR A 74 -6.04 -1.38 4.14
CA TYR A 74 -7.40 -0.87 4.32
C TYR A 74 -8.35 -1.95 4.84
N GLU A 75 -8.21 -3.20 4.36
CA GLU A 75 -9.01 -4.30 4.89
C GLU A 75 -8.75 -4.52 6.37
N MET A 76 -7.50 -4.38 6.81
CA MET A 76 -7.15 -4.58 8.21
C MET A 76 -7.84 -3.58 9.14
N VAL A 77 -8.12 -2.38 8.66
CA VAL A 77 -8.86 -1.38 9.43
C VAL A 77 -10.33 -1.34 9.04
N GLU A 78 -10.77 -2.35 8.30
CA GLU A 78 -12.17 -2.50 7.86
C GLU A 78 -12.68 -1.34 7.01
N ASN A 79 -11.78 -0.64 6.34
CA ASN A 79 -12.15 0.40 5.38
C ASN A 79 -12.30 -0.24 4.01
N TYR A 80 -13.36 -1.01 3.86
CA TYR A 80 -13.59 -1.80 2.64
C TYR A 80 -13.85 -0.93 1.42
N LYS A 81 -14.45 0.23 1.62
CA LYS A 81 -14.70 1.18 0.53
C LYS A 81 -13.39 1.61 -0.12
N LYS A 82 -12.40 1.99 0.70
CA LYS A 82 -11.09 2.38 0.20
C LYS A 82 -10.33 1.21 -0.40
N ALA A 83 -10.44 0.03 0.22
CA ALA A 83 -9.83 -1.17 -0.34
C ALA A 83 -10.37 -1.44 -1.74
N LEU A 84 -11.69 -1.34 -1.91
CA LEU A 84 -12.32 -1.53 -3.21
C LEU A 84 -11.82 -0.52 -4.24
N GLU A 85 -11.66 0.73 -3.83
CA GLU A 85 -11.15 1.77 -4.73
C GLU A 85 -9.78 1.42 -5.29
N VAL A 86 -8.83 1.02 -4.42
CA VAL A 86 -7.47 0.71 -4.88
C VAL A 86 -7.44 -0.59 -5.68
N TYR A 87 -8.26 -1.57 -5.34
CA TYR A 87 -8.35 -2.80 -6.12
C TYR A 87 -8.91 -2.54 -7.52
N ASN A 88 -9.87 -1.64 -7.64
CA ASN A 88 -10.43 -1.27 -8.95
C ASN A 88 -9.40 -0.56 -9.81
N ILE A 89 -8.49 0.22 -9.22
CA ILE A 89 -7.40 0.82 -9.97
C ILE A 89 -6.51 -0.27 -10.59
N ILE A 90 -6.19 -1.30 -9.82
CA ILE A 90 -5.40 -2.43 -10.34
C ILE A 90 -6.13 -3.10 -11.50
N LYS A 91 -7.41 -3.38 -11.32
CA LYS A 91 -8.23 -4.05 -12.33
C LYS A 91 -8.31 -3.24 -13.63
N ASN A 92 -8.47 -1.93 -13.52
CA ASN A 92 -8.71 -1.08 -14.68
C ASN A 92 -7.43 -0.59 -15.34
N ASP A 93 -6.42 -0.25 -14.55
CA ASP A 93 -5.20 0.37 -15.07
C ASP A 93 -4.04 -0.61 -15.25
N TYR A 94 -4.04 -1.72 -14.49
CA TYR A 94 -2.95 -2.70 -14.51
C TYR A 94 -3.47 -4.13 -14.64
N PRO A 95 -4.36 -4.42 -15.62
CA PRO A 95 -5.01 -5.73 -15.70
C PRO A 95 -4.08 -6.87 -16.06
N THR A 96 -2.94 -6.58 -16.70
CA THR A 96 -1.98 -7.62 -17.09
C THR A 96 -0.86 -7.83 -16.08
N SER A 97 -0.87 -7.08 -14.97
CA SER A 97 0.11 -7.28 -13.90
C SER A 97 -0.19 -8.57 -13.15
N ASN A 98 0.79 -9.05 -12.37
CA ASN A 98 0.54 -10.21 -11.50
C ASN A 98 -0.62 -9.94 -10.55
N GLU A 99 -0.68 -8.73 -9.99
CA GLU A 99 -1.76 -8.33 -9.10
C GLU A 99 -3.11 -8.29 -9.83
N GLY A 100 -3.09 -7.91 -11.10
CA GLY A 100 -4.30 -7.88 -11.92
C GLY A 100 -4.96 -9.25 -12.08
N PHE A 101 -4.18 -10.32 -12.04
CA PHE A 101 -4.72 -11.68 -12.13
C PHE A 101 -5.42 -12.11 -10.84
N TYR A 102 -5.04 -11.55 -9.70
CA TYR A 102 -5.61 -11.94 -8.40
C TYR A 102 -6.69 -10.97 -7.92
N VAL A 103 -6.69 -9.75 -8.42
CA VAL A 103 -7.47 -8.66 -7.82
C VAL A 103 -8.98 -8.91 -7.87
N LEU A 104 -9.47 -9.67 -8.84
CA LEU A 104 -10.91 -9.97 -8.93
C LEU A 104 -11.37 -10.74 -7.69
N LYS A 105 -10.53 -11.63 -7.17
CA LYS A 105 -10.80 -12.38 -5.95
C LYS A 105 -10.88 -11.43 -4.76
N ASN A 106 -9.96 -10.48 -4.69
CA ASN A 106 -9.93 -9.50 -3.61
C ASN A 106 -11.15 -8.57 -3.67
N ILE A 107 -11.54 -8.16 -4.87
CA ILE A 107 -12.73 -7.33 -5.07
C ILE A 107 -13.97 -8.07 -4.59
N ALA A 108 -14.12 -9.34 -4.98
CA ALA A 108 -15.27 -10.16 -4.56
C ALA A 108 -15.34 -10.28 -3.04
N TYR A 109 -14.20 -10.49 -2.38
CA TYR A 109 -14.14 -10.59 -0.93
C TYR A 109 -14.59 -9.30 -0.26
N VAL A 110 -14.07 -8.16 -0.73
CA VAL A 110 -14.39 -6.86 -0.15
C VAL A 110 -15.86 -6.50 -0.37
N GLU A 111 -16.38 -6.78 -1.57
CA GLU A 111 -17.80 -6.53 -1.87
C GLU A 111 -18.71 -7.37 -0.97
N ALA A 112 -18.33 -8.62 -0.72
CA ALA A 112 -19.08 -9.47 0.19
C ALA A 112 -19.07 -8.91 1.61
N LYS A 113 -17.95 -8.36 2.06
CA LYS A 113 -17.86 -7.72 3.37
C LYS A 113 -18.72 -6.47 3.46
N MET A 114 -18.78 -5.70 2.39
CA MET A 114 -19.60 -4.47 2.35
C MET A 114 -21.09 -4.79 2.38
N ALA A 115 -21.48 -5.97 1.91
CA ALA A 115 -22.85 -6.40 1.89
C ALA A 115 -23.33 -6.96 3.24
N GLU A 116 -22.43 -7.20 4.18
CA GLU A 116 -22.82 -7.65 5.53
C GLU A 116 -23.56 -6.53 6.32
#